data_0142d3aac5156406910fb074b7cf3094
#
_entry.id   0142d3aac5156406910fb074b7cf3094
#
_cell.length_a   1.000
_cell.length_b   1.000
_cell.length_c   1.000
_cell.angle_alpha   90.00
_cell.angle_beta   90.00
_cell.angle_gamma   90.00
#
_symmetry.space_group_name_H-M   'P 1'
#
loop_
_entity.id
_entity.type
_entity.pdbx_description
1 polymer ?
#
loop_
_entity_poly.entity_id
_entity_poly.type
_entity_poly.pdbx_seq_one_letter_code
_entity_poly.pdbx_strand_id
1 'polypeptide(L)'
;MKFFLIAIVSFFASATLAQDQIERMSADIMQSFTPETVKWSEESILPKGAKSVVVVGDPNKKGVFIAWLKFPPNYLIPSHTHPFTEVVTVLKGKLGNGAGERFDSAKGEILNAGSSFVLPANHPHYVWTTNEETIVELIATGLWDISYTNSNDDPRKKK
;
A
#
# COMPACT_ATOMS: atom_id res chain seq x y z
N MET A 1 -27.47 35.81 37.27
CA MET A 1 -27.33 35.46 35.86
C MET A 1 -25.89 34.94 35.63
N LYS A 2 -25.72 33.61 35.47
CA LYS A 2 -24.39 32.99 35.16
C LYS A 2 -24.33 32.76 33.66
N PHE A 3 -23.44 33.48 33.00
CA PHE A 3 -23.15 33.24 31.58
C PHE A 3 -22.28 31.98 31.43
N PHE A 4 -22.81 30.95 30.80
CA PHE A 4 -22.03 29.80 30.36
C PHE A 4 -21.30 30.18 29.06
N LEU A 5 -20.01 30.30 29.11
CA LEU A 5 -19.18 30.41 27.89
C LEU A 5 -19.03 29.03 27.29
N ILE A 6 -19.69 28.77 26.16
CA ILE A 6 -19.48 27.57 25.36
C ILE A 6 -18.19 27.76 24.57
N ALA A 7 -17.16 27.04 24.96
CA ALA A 7 -15.93 26.97 24.18
C ALA A 7 -16.18 26.10 22.94
N ILE A 8 -16.27 26.75 21.78
CA ILE A 8 -16.25 26.07 20.48
C ILE A 8 -14.79 25.67 20.24
N VAL A 9 -14.46 24.41 20.57
CA VAL A 9 -13.15 23.82 20.24
C VAL A 9 -13.13 23.51 18.76
N SER A 10 -12.26 24.20 18.06
CA SER A 10 -12.09 24.18 16.61
C SER A 10 -11.65 22.81 16.10
N PHE A 11 -12.49 22.14 15.34
CA PHE A 11 -12.23 20.89 14.61
C PHE A 11 -11.42 21.10 13.29
N PHE A 12 -10.77 22.27 13.14
CA PHE A 12 -10.09 22.65 11.90
C PHE A 12 -8.60 22.21 11.81
N ALA A 13 -8.01 21.67 12.87
CA ALA A 13 -6.57 21.39 12.90
C ALA A 13 -6.18 20.13 12.07
N SER A 14 -7.08 19.16 11.91
CA SER A 14 -6.73 17.89 11.25
C SER A 14 -6.75 17.96 9.72
N ALA A 15 -7.62 18.79 9.13
CA ALA A 15 -7.70 18.96 7.68
C ALA A 15 -6.50 19.76 7.13
N THR A 16 -5.99 20.74 7.90
CA THR A 16 -4.82 21.53 7.51
C THR A 16 -3.54 20.72 7.46
N LEU A 17 -3.36 19.74 8.35
CA LEU A 17 -2.15 18.89 8.37
C LEU A 17 -2.09 17.97 7.15
N ALA A 18 -3.23 17.40 6.72
CA ALA A 18 -3.29 16.55 5.52
C ALA A 18 -3.06 17.37 4.25
N GLN A 19 -3.62 18.56 4.16
CA GLN A 19 -3.43 19.47 3.04
C GLN A 19 -1.97 19.93 2.93
N ASP A 20 -1.36 20.29 4.05
CA ASP A 20 0.05 20.69 4.14
C ASP A 20 1.02 19.54 3.75
N GLN A 21 0.64 18.29 4.00
CA GLN A 21 1.41 17.13 3.55
C GLN A 21 1.32 16.91 2.04
N ILE A 22 0.14 17.05 1.46
CA ILE A 22 -0.05 16.94 0.00
C ILE A 22 0.69 18.07 -0.73
N GLU A 23 0.66 19.29 -0.23
CA GLU A 23 1.39 20.43 -0.79
C GLU A 23 2.91 20.23 -0.74
N ARG A 24 3.45 19.62 0.32
CA ARG A 24 4.88 19.27 0.41
C ARG A 24 5.29 18.10 -0.50
N MET A 25 4.33 17.33 -0.98
CA MET A 25 4.55 16.24 -1.92
C MET A 25 4.54 16.73 -3.37
N SER A 26 4.01 17.92 -3.64
CA SER A 26 4.00 18.50 -4.97
C SER A 26 5.41 19.01 -5.33
N ALA A 27 5.96 18.49 -6.40
CA ALA A 27 7.09 19.14 -7.04
C ALA A 27 6.62 20.48 -7.62
N ASP A 28 7.51 21.46 -7.67
CA ASP A 28 7.24 22.79 -8.28
C ASP A 28 6.86 22.69 -9.76
N ILE A 29 6.95 21.51 -10.34
CA ILE A 29 6.60 21.19 -11.74
C ILE A 29 5.72 19.95 -11.81
N MET A 30 4.80 19.95 -12.76
CA MET A 30 3.98 18.78 -13.06
C MET A 30 4.88 17.61 -13.51
N GLN A 31 4.68 16.44 -12.89
CA GLN A 31 5.38 15.19 -13.23
C GLN A 31 4.35 14.16 -13.70
N SER A 32 4.75 13.37 -14.69
CA SER A 32 3.94 12.25 -15.19
C SER A 32 4.72 10.96 -15.06
N PHE A 33 4.04 9.91 -14.60
CA PHE A 33 4.60 8.59 -14.43
C PHE A 33 3.80 7.58 -15.25
N THR A 34 4.47 6.67 -15.93
CA THR A 34 3.85 5.51 -16.56
C THR A 34 4.64 4.25 -16.22
N PRO A 35 4.02 3.07 -16.24
CA PRO A 35 4.73 1.82 -15.96
C PRO A 35 5.97 1.58 -16.86
N GLU A 36 5.98 2.18 -18.06
CA GLU A 36 7.08 2.07 -19.04
C GLU A 36 8.21 3.04 -18.76
N THR A 37 7.93 4.19 -18.13
CA THR A 37 8.93 5.26 -17.93
C THR A 37 9.58 5.23 -16.56
N VAL A 38 8.93 4.61 -15.55
CA VAL A 38 9.48 4.53 -14.20
C VAL A 38 10.63 3.53 -14.10
N LYS A 39 11.58 3.82 -13.21
CA LYS A 39 12.71 2.94 -12.95
C LYS A 39 12.36 1.97 -11.81
N TRP A 40 12.01 0.75 -12.17
CA TRP A 40 11.72 -0.33 -11.23
C TRP A 40 12.95 -0.82 -10.49
N SER A 41 12.81 -1.07 -9.18
CA SER A 41 13.83 -1.68 -8.32
C SER A 41 13.30 -2.97 -7.70
N GLU A 42 14.17 -3.93 -7.39
CA GLU A 42 13.77 -5.15 -6.69
C GLU A 42 13.25 -4.80 -5.29
N GLU A 43 12.14 -5.45 -4.88
CA GLU A 43 11.54 -5.23 -3.58
C GLU A 43 11.97 -6.35 -2.61
N SER A 44 12.86 -6.01 -1.69
CA SER A 44 13.53 -7.02 -0.85
C SER A 44 12.72 -7.53 0.32
N ILE A 45 11.67 -6.80 0.73
CA ILE A 45 10.79 -7.24 1.83
C ILE A 45 9.65 -8.15 1.36
N LEU A 46 9.49 -8.29 0.05
CA LEU A 46 8.53 -9.19 -0.60
C LEU A 46 9.24 -10.42 -1.17
N PRO A 47 8.53 -11.54 -1.42
CA PRO A 47 9.10 -12.68 -2.11
C PRO A 47 9.78 -12.29 -3.43
N LYS A 48 10.83 -13.00 -3.79
CA LYS A 48 11.66 -12.70 -4.97
C LYS A 48 10.82 -12.55 -6.25
N GLY A 49 11.11 -11.51 -7.01
CA GLY A 49 10.46 -11.20 -8.28
C GLY A 49 9.55 -9.96 -8.22
N ALA A 50 9.15 -9.53 -7.03
CA ALA A 50 8.46 -8.25 -6.88
C ALA A 50 9.41 -7.09 -7.17
N LYS A 51 8.87 -6.05 -7.80
CA LYS A 51 9.57 -4.78 -8.02
C LYS A 51 8.72 -3.63 -7.52
N SER A 52 9.38 -2.56 -7.10
CA SER A 52 8.70 -1.35 -6.62
C SER A 52 9.30 -0.09 -7.23
N VAL A 53 8.52 0.97 -7.17
CA VAL A 53 8.96 2.34 -7.39
C VAL A 53 8.12 3.27 -6.52
N VAL A 54 8.76 4.18 -5.81
CA VAL A 54 8.07 5.25 -5.10
C VAL A 54 7.75 6.35 -6.10
N VAL A 55 6.46 6.66 -6.25
CA VAL A 55 5.98 7.70 -7.16
C VAL A 55 5.90 9.05 -6.43
N VAL A 56 5.42 9.04 -5.19
CA VAL A 56 5.26 10.25 -4.36
C VAL A 56 5.63 9.93 -2.92
N GLY A 57 6.24 10.88 -2.21
CA GLY A 57 6.57 10.77 -0.79
C GLY A 57 7.81 9.92 -0.51
N ASP A 58 7.90 9.43 0.73
CA ASP A 58 9.02 8.60 1.21
C ASP A 58 8.47 7.54 2.19
N PRO A 59 8.51 6.24 1.83
CA PRO A 59 8.00 5.16 2.68
C PRO A 59 8.79 5.00 3.99
N ASN A 60 9.97 5.61 4.10
CA ASN A 60 10.81 5.57 5.30
C ASN A 60 10.54 6.76 6.25
N LYS A 61 9.59 7.63 5.94
CA LYS A 61 9.22 8.80 6.74
C LYS A 61 7.74 8.78 7.08
N LYS A 62 7.39 9.48 8.15
CA LYS A 62 5.99 9.76 8.47
C LYS A 62 5.38 10.62 7.35
N GLY A 63 4.18 10.28 6.94
CA GLY A 63 3.44 10.98 5.91
C GLY A 63 2.86 10.02 4.89
N VAL A 64 2.08 10.55 3.98
CA VAL A 64 1.52 9.77 2.87
C VAL A 64 2.61 9.50 1.83
N PHE A 65 2.65 8.28 1.32
CA PHE A 65 3.42 7.94 0.14
C PHE A 65 2.57 7.16 -0.86
N ILE A 66 2.97 7.19 -2.10
CA ILE A 66 2.40 6.42 -3.20
C ILE A 66 3.54 5.61 -3.81
N ALA A 67 3.36 4.31 -3.87
CA ALA A 67 4.29 3.40 -4.53
C ALA A 67 3.54 2.54 -5.54
N TRP A 68 4.21 2.18 -6.62
CA TRP A 68 3.74 1.11 -7.50
C TRP A 68 4.54 -0.15 -7.23
N LEU A 69 3.80 -1.26 -7.19
CA LEU A 69 4.36 -2.60 -7.06
C LEU A 69 4.06 -3.38 -8.34
N LYS A 70 5.04 -4.12 -8.81
CA LYS A 70 4.93 -4.96 -9.99
C LYS A 70 5.26 -6.39 -9.61
N PHE A 71 4.35 -7.30 -9.93
CA PHE A 71 4.43 -8.72 -9.62
C PHE A 71 4.46 -9.55 -10.89
N PRO A 72 5.33 -10.57 -10.98
CA PRO A 72 5.32 -11.49 -12.11
C PRO A 72 4.07 -12.38 -12.12
N PRO A 73 3.81 -13.12 -13.20
CA PRO A 73 2.76 -14.14 -13.23
C PRO A 73 2.95 -15.21 -12.16
N ASN A 74 1.83 -15.73 -11.61
CA ASN A 74 1.80 -16.80 -10.60
C ASN A 74 2.61 -16.47 -9.33
N TYR A 75 2.59 -15.21 -8.95
CA TYR A 75 3.28 -14.70 -7.76
C TYR A 75 2.36 -14.79 -6.54
N LEU A 76 2.93 -15.03 -5.37
CA LEU A 76 2.22 -15.07 -4.10
C LEU A 76 2.97 -14.23 -3.06
N ILE A 77 2.26 -13.32 -2.41
CA ILE A 77 2.66 -12.76 -1.12
C ILE A 77 1.86 -13.51 -0.05
N PRO A 78 2.52 -14.36 0.74
CA PRO A 78 1.87 -15.10 1.82
C PRO A 78 1.23 -14.16 2.85
N SER A 79 0.39 -14.73 3.71
CA SER A 79 -0.33 -13.94 4.71
C SER A 79 0.59 -13.09 5.56
N HIS A 80 0.25 -11.81 5.66
CA HIS A 80 1.02 -10.77 6.32
C HIS A 80 0.11 -9.65 6.82
N THR A 81 0.67 -8.75 7.61
CA THR A 81 0.01 -7.54 8.12
C THR A 81 0.89 -6.32 7.88
N HIS A 82 0.26 -5.14 7.88
CA HIS A 82 0.93 -3.84 7.90
C HIS A 82 0.50 -3.03 9.12
N PRO A 83 1.36 -2.19 9.72
CA PRO A 83 1.01 -1.41 10.91
C PRO A 83 0.10 -0.19 10.62
N PHE A 84 -0.27 0.02 9.37
CA PHE A 84 -1.10 1.14 8.89
C PHE A 84 -2.16 0.65 7.89
N THR A 85 -3.13 1.51 7.61
CA THR A 85 -4.13 1.27 6.56
C THR A 85 -3.52 1.50 5.19
N GLU A 86 -3.79 0.61 4.25
CA GLU A 86 -3.42 0.73 2.85
C GLU A 86 -4.64 0.85 1.95
N VAL A 87 -4.50 1.61 0.87
CA VAL A 87 -5.40 1.57 -0.28
C VAL A 87 -4.62 1.01 -1.45
N VAL A 88 -5.10 -0.07 -2.02
CA VAL A 88 -4.45 -0.73 -3.16
C VAL A 88 -5.38 -0.67 -4.36
N THR A 89 -4.87 -0.19 -5.49
CA THR A 89 -5.58 -0.11 -6.77
C THR A 89 -4.85 -0.95 -7.83
N VAL A 90 -5.56 -1.83 -8.51
CA VAL A 90 -5.00 -2.58 -9.64
C VAL A 90 -4.91 -1.68 -10.86
N LEU A 91 -3.69 -1.39 -11.32
CA LEU A 91 -3.45 -0.57 -12.52
C LEU A 91 -3.40 -1.41 -13.80
N LYS A 92 -2.89 -2.66 -13.70
CA LYS A 92 -2.74 -3.59 -14.82
C LYS A 92 -2.85 -5.02 -14.33
N GLY A 93 -3.39 -5.90 -15.16
CA GLY A 93 -3.50 -7.33 -14.85
C GLY A 93 -4.64 -7.64 -13.90
N LYS A 94 -4.46 -8.72 -13.11
CA LYS A 94 -5.43 -9.21 -12.14
C LYS A 94 -4.74 -9.54 -10.83
N LEU A 95 -5.31 -9.07 -9.74
CA LEU A 95 -4.84 -9.34 -8.38
C LEU A 95 -5.85 -10.20 -7.65
N GLY A 96 -5.42 -11.35 -7.13
CA GLY A 96 -6.15 -12.06 -6.12
C GLY A 96 -5.93 -11.42 -4.76
N ASN A 97 -6.99 -11.24 -3.97
CA ASN A 97 -6.96 -10.66 -2.64
C ASN A 97 -7.79 -11.51 -1.68
N GLY A 98 -7.24 -11.87 -0.53
CA GLY A 98 -7.94 -12.66 0.47
C GLY A 98 -7.50 -12.30 1.89
N ALA A 99 -8.44 -12.40 2.83
CA ALA A 99 -8.23 -12.15 4.24
C ALA A 99 -7.95 -13.44 5.03
N GLY A 100 -7.13 -13.35 6.07
CA GLY A 100 -6.84 -14.44 6.99
C GLY A 100 -5.36 -14.78 7.10
N GLU A 101 -5.04 -15.65 8.06
CA GLU A 101 -3.67 -16.00 8.42
C GLU A 101 -3.00 -17.02 7.49
N ARG A 102 -3.77 -17.63 6.58
CA ARG A 102 -3.28 -18.66 5.65
C ARG A 102 -3.83 -18.43 4.27
N PHE A 103 -2.98 -18.61 3.26
CA PHE A 103 -3.40 -18.54 1.87
C PHE A 103 -4.47 -19.60 1.55
N ASP A 104 -5.56 -19.14 0.99
CA ASP A 104 -6.65 -19.96 0.45
C ASP A 104 -7.33 -19.18 -0.69
N SER A 105 -6.96 -19.48 -1.93
CA SER A 105 -7.50 -18.77 -3.09
C SER A 105 -9.02 -18.93 -3.26
N ALA A 106 -9.62 -19.97 -2.66
CA ALA A 106 -11.08 -20.18 -2.71
C ALA A 106 -11.85 -19.23 -1.79
N LYS A 107 -11.16 -18.59 -0.84
CA LYS A 107 -11.73 -17.60 0.11
C LYS A 107 -11.44 -16.15 -0.27
N GLY A 108 -10.74 -15.93 -1.36
CA GLY A 108 -10.44 -14.61 -1.86
C GLY A 108 -11.23 -14.27 -3.12
N GLU A 109 -10.96 -13.10 -3.63
CA GLU A 109 -11.56 -12.58 -4.85
C GLU A 109 -10.48 -12.20 -5.87
N ILE A 110 -10.86 -12.15 -7.15
CA ILE A 110 -9.99 -11.65 -8.23
C ILE A 110 -10.44 -10.23 -8.60
N LEU A 111 -9.54 -9.30 -8.42
CA LEU A 111 -9.73 -7.89 -8.76
C LEU A 111 -9.09 -7.60 -10.12
N ASN A 112 -9.87 -7.02 -11.03
CA ASN A 112 -9.38 -6.59 -12.34
C ASN A 112 -8.79 -5.17 -12.27
N ALA A 113 -8.07 -4.78 -13.31
CA ALA A 113 -7.60 -3.39 -13.46
C ALA A 113 -8.75 -2.38 -13.31
N GLY A 114 -8.50 -1.32 -12.53
CA GLY A 114 -9.50 -0.33 -12.11
C GLY A 114 -10.21 -0.66 -10.80
N SER A 115 -10.02 -1.85 -10.23
CA SER A 115 -10.54 -2.19 -8.90
C SER A 115 -9.61 -1.70 -7.79
N SER A 116 -10.20 -1.37 -6.63
CA SER A 116 -9.45 -1.00 -5.43
C SER A 116 -10.01 -1.70 -4.19
N PHE A 117 -9.15 -1.89 -3.19
CA PHE A 117 -9.57 -2.30 -1.85
C PHE A 117 -8.85 -1.50 -0.78
N VAL A 118 -9.44 -1.48 0.40
CA VAL A 118 -8.86 -0.87 1.60
C VAL A 118 -8.50 -1.98 2.57
N LEU A 119 -7.24 -2.03 2.97
CA LEU A 119 -6.73 -2.94 3.99
C LEU A 119 -6.57 -2.19 5.30
N PRO A 120 -7.33 -2.52 6.36
CA PRO A 120 -7.13 -1.92 7.67
C PRO A 120 -5.78 -2.32 8.28
N ALA A 121 -5.22 -1.45 9.13
CA ALA A 121 -4.01 -1.74 9.87
C ALA A 121 -4.11 -3.06 10.65
N ASN A 122 -3.02 -3.83 10.68
CA ASN A 122 -2.88 -5.10 11.40
C ASN A 122 -3.88 -6.19 10.99
N HIS A 123 -4.52 -6.06 9.81
CA HIS A 123 -5.43 -7.07 9.30
C HIS A 123 -4.66 -8.13 8.48
N PRO A 124 -4.66 -9.41 8.87
CA PRO A 124 -3.97 -10.46 8.10
C PRO A 124 -4.62 -10.65 6.74
N HIS A 125 -3.80 -10.55 5.70
CA HIS A 125 -4.23 -10.75 4.32
C HIS A 125 -3.12 -11.39 3.47
N TYR A 126 -3.49 -11.84 2.29
CA TYR A 126 -2.58 -12.38 1.29
C TYR A 126 -3.02 -11.96 -0.10
N VAL A 127 -2.07 -11.79 -1.00
CA VAL A 127 -2.35 -11.45 -2.40
C VAL A 127 -1.60 -12.37 -3.34
N TRP A 128 -2.17 -12.59 -4.53
CA TRP A 128 -1.54 -13.40 -5.57
C TRP A 128 -1.85 -12.86 -6.95
N THR A 129 -1.01 -13.21 -7.93
CA THR A 129 -1.28 -12.91 -9.33
C THR A 129 -1.74 -14.17 -10.06
N THR A 130 -2.46 -13.99 -11.15
CA THR A 130 -2.85 -15.04 -12.07
C THR A 130 -1.69 -15.35 -13.03
N ASN A 131 -1.98 -15.81 -14.22
CA ASN A 131 -1.00 -16.13 -15.27
C ASN A 131 -0.45 -14.90 -16.02
N GLU A 132 -0.64 -13.70 -15.48
CA GLU A 132 -0.20 -12.46 -16.09
C GLU A 132 0.53 -11.54 -15.07
N GLU A 133 1.39 -10.65 -15.59
CA GLU A 133 2.02 -9.60 -14.79
C GLU A 133 0.96 -8.65 -14.26
N THR A 134 1.06 -8.30 -12.99
CA THR A 134 0.14 -7.37 -12.34
C THR A 134 0.90 -6.17 -11.78
N ILE A 135 0.35 -4.98 -11.99
CA ILE A 135 0.84 -3.73 -11.41
C ILE A 135 -0.25 -3.16 -10.53
N VAL A 136 0.11 -2.80 -9.31
CA VAL A 136 -0.79 -2.13 -8.37
C VAL A 136 -0.20 -0.81 -7.91
N GLU A 137 -1.07 0.13 -7.59
CA GLU A 137 -0.74 1.33 -6.82
C GLU A 137 -1.08 1.08 -5.36
N LEU A 138 -0.14 1.40 -4.49
CA LEU A 138 -0.27 1.38 -3.05
C LEU A 138 -0.22 2.82 -2.54
N ILE A 139 -1.24 3.22 -1.80
CA ILE A 139 -1.28 4.47 -1.04
C ILE A 139 -1.32 4.11 0.44
N ALA A 140 -0.35 4.60 1.20
CA ALA A 140 -0.26 4.34 2.63
C ALA A 140 0.39 5.51 3.37
N THR A 141 0.39 5.41 4.70
CA THR A 141 1.14 6.35 5.55
C THR A 141 2.37 5.63 6.09
N GLY A 142 3.58 6.13 5.77
CA GLY A 142 4.83 5.50 6.25
C GLY A 142 4.97 5.59 7.78
N LEU A 143 5.79 4.80 8.45
CA LEU A 143 6.93 4.00 7.98
C LEU A 143 6.45 2.65 7.40
N TRP A 144 6.74 2.38 6.14
CA TRP A 144 6.27 1.16 5.49
C TRP A 144 6.98 -0.07 6.04
N ASP A 145 6.20 -1.05 6.47
CA ASP A 145 6.68 -2.33 6.96
C ASP A 145 5.67 -3.44 6.69
N ILE A 146 6.16 -4.68 6.70
CA ILE A 146 5.39 -5.90 6.52
C ILE A 146 5.80 -6.93 7.57
N SER A 147 4.81 -7.56 8.19
CA SER A 147 5.00 -8.65 9.15
C SER A 147 4.29 -9.91 8.65
N TYR A 148 5.06 -10.94 8.29
CA TYR A 148 4.49 -12.22 7.85
C TYR A 148 3.90 -12.99 9.01
N THR A 149 2.69 -13.54 8.87
CA THR A 149 2.01 -14.34 9.91
C THR A 149 2.78 -15.62 10.20
N ASN A 150 3.38 -16.24 9.17
CA ASN A 150 4.35 -17.32 9.36
C ASN A 150 5.76 -16.77 9.09
N SER A 151 6.60 -16.77 10.10
CA SER A 151 7.96 -16.22 10.02
C SER A 151 8.87 -16.92 9.00
N ASN A 152 8.54 -18.13 8.54
CA ASN A 152 9.29 -18.85 7.49
C ASN A 152 8.99 -18.30 6.10
N ASP A 153 7.93 -17.51 5.94
CA ASP A 153 7.57 -16.87 4.68
C ASP A 153 8.29 -15.54 4.46
N ASP A 154 8.90 -14.99 5.51
CA ASP A 154 9.66 -13.74 5.45
C ASP A 154 10.93 -13.92 4.61
N PRO A 155 11.02 -13.28 3.41
CA PRO A 155 12.18 -13.43 2.53
C PRO A 155 13.48 -12.90 3.15
N ARG A 156 13.39 -11.96 4.10
CA ARG A 156 14.53 -11.38 4.81
C ARG A 156 15.25 -12.39 5.70
N LYS A 157 14.58 -13.50 6.05
CA LYS A 157 15.12 -14.59 6.88
C LYS A 157 15.68 -15.75 6.07
N LYS A 158 15.41 -15.80 4.77
CA LYS A 158 15.94 -16.82 3.87
C LYS A 158 17.31 -16.34 3.36
N LYS A 159 18.37 -16.80 4.02
CA LYS A 159 19.76 -16.64 3.56
C LYS A 159 20.16 -17.78 2.65
#